data_8b7defd52fad1cc5e0caadcac68a4c12
#
_entry.id   8b7defd52fad1cc5e0caadcac68a4c12
#
_cell.length_a   1.000
_cell.length_b   1.000
_cell.length_c   1.000
_cell.angle_alpha   90.00
_cell.angle_beta   90.00
_cell.angle_gamma   90.00
#
_symmetry.space_group_name_H-M   'P 1'
#
loop_
_entity.id
_entity.type
_entity.pdbx_description
1 polymer ?
#
loop_
_entity_poly.entity_id
_entity_poly.type
_entity_poly.pdbx_seq_one_letter_code
_entity_poly.pdbx_strand_id
1 'polypeptide(L)'
;MATLVSTWPNGTLLPAIRSTLASGDEGLLCVAFANRKGVALLDEELSGLATRGDCRMLLTSAFGGGRDGITAPAVQRLHRAGVRVRVLNPGGGTYHPKMYLSRRRRAVTGLVGSANLTSGLLGNIETGVVLDASDAVAAGDAWDLGEALWAHPEARDWDHSIDEVRPEPMRASLVERLMAAIPAGSVVPTLSTGASNRVAAITADGVWVETDRSVAAGSGPQLVDGWMLDLAWTALQAARELTNDHLLNDLHVHRSSFVCAALAQLPEVEVLERRPIKLALRG
;
A
#
# COMPACT_ATOMS: atom_id res chain seq x y z
N MET A 1 -2.56 -29.73 11.74
CA MET A 1 -2.43 -28.80 12.91
C MET A 1 -1.91 -27.47 12.37
N ALA A 2 -2.62 -26.40 12.66
CA ALA A 2 -2.23 -25.06 12.18
C ALA A 2 -0.80 -24.69 12.63
N THR A 3 0.00 -24.19 11.70
CA THR A 3 1.42 -23.89 11.95
C THR A 3 1.64 -22.39 11.84
N LEU A 4 2.15 -21.77 12.91
CA LEU A 4 2.53 -20.36 12.92
C LEU A 4 3.85 -20.18 12.14
N VAL A 5 3.86 -19.22 11.24
CA VAL A 5 5.04 -18.82 10.44
C VAL A 5 5.24 -17.31 10.52
N SER A 6 6.49 -16.84 10.32
CA SER A 6 6.79 -15.42 10.39
C SER A 6 8.00 -15.05 9.53
N THR A 7 8.16 -13.76 9.23
CA THR A 7 9.37 -13.23 8.59
C THR A 7 10.53 -13.13 9.58
N TRP A 8 10.26 -12.94 10.86
CA TRP A 8 11.28 -12.84 11.92
C TRP A 8 10.86 -13.74 13.11
N PRO A 9 11.79 -14.41 13.81
CA PRO A 9 13.24 -14.43 13.55
C PRO A 9 13.66 -15.41 12.45
N ASN A 10 12.82 -16.35 12.04
CA ASN A 10 13.23 -17.55 11.29
C ASN A 10 13.02 -17.48 9.77
N GLY A 11 12.39 -16.43 9.26
CA GLY A 11 12.15 -16.24 7.82
C GLY A 11 11.27 -17.31 7.18
N THR A 12 10.34 -17.92 7.94
CA THR A 12 9.52 -19.07 7.48
C THR A 12 8.31 -18.68 6.65
N LEU A 13 7.90 -17.40 6.67
CA LEU A 13 6.65 -16.95 6.04
C LEU A 13 6.68 -17.08 4.51
N LEU A 14 7.69 -16.52 3.84
CA LEU A 14 7.79 -16.59 2.38
C LEU A 14 7.94 -18.02 1.85
N PRO A 15 8.79 -18.89 2.42
CA PRO A 15 8.81 -20.31 2.08
C PRO A 15 7.47 -21.01 2.26
N ALA A 16 6.72 -20.69 3.32
CA ALA A 16 5.39 -21.26 3.55
C ALA A 16 4.37 -20.80 2.49
N ILE A 17 4.37 -19.51 2.11
CA ILE A 17 3.53 -19.01 1.01
C ILE A 17 3.84 -19.78 -0.28
N ARG A 18 5.11 -19.90 -0.64
CA ARG A 18 5.55 -20.66 -1.83
C ARG A 18 5.09 -22.09 -1.81
N SER A 19 5.31 -22.79 -0.69
CA SER A 19 4.89 -24.18 -0.51
C SER A 19 3.37 -24.34 -0.63
N THR A 20 2.60 -23.42 -0.03
CA THR A 20 1.15 -23.41 -0.14
C THR A 20 0.72 -23.32 -1.61
N LEU A 21 1.23 -22.34 -2.36
CA LEU A 21 0.86 -22.13 -3.77
C LEU A 21 1.35 -23.24 -4.69
N ALA A 22 2.52 -23.79 -4.44
CA ALA A 22 3.06 -24.90 -5.24
C ALA A 22 2.27 -26.21 -5.11
N SER A 23 1.51 -26.39 -4.02
CA SER A 23 0.78 -27.62 -3.71
C SER A 23 -0.50 -27.82 -4.52
N GLY A 24 -1.07 -26.74 -5.10
CA GLY A 24 -2.37 -26.76 -5.76
C GLY A 24 -2.33 -26.75 -7.29
N ASP A 25 -3.50 -26.93 -7.87
CA ASP A 25 -3.77 -26.72 -9.30
C ASP A 25 -4.59 -25.42 -9.53
N GLU A 26 -5.26 -24.93 -8.48
CA GLU A 26 -5.95 -23.66 -8.47
C GLU A 26 -5.40 -22.78 -7.36
N GLY A 27 -5.27 -21.48 -7.61
CA GLY A 27 -4.81 -20.47 -6.66
C GLY A 27 -5.80 -19.33 -6.52
N LEU A 28 -6.04 -18.89 -5.27
CA LEU A 28 -6.86 -17.73 -4.95
C LEU A 28 -6.15 -16.90 -3.89
N LEU A 29 -5.61 -15.76 -4.33
CA LEU A 29 -4.91 -14.81 -3.46
C LEU A 29 -5.83 -13.63 -3.18
N CYS A 30 -6.16 -13.42 -1.91
CA CYS A 30 -6.90 -12.27 -1.45
C CYS A 30 -5.94 -11.41 -0.60
N VAL A 31 -5.32 -10.41 -1.21
CA VAL A 31 -4.36 -9.51 -0.54
C VAL A 31 -4.73 -8.06 -0.82
N ALA A 32 -4.61 -7.18 0.17
CA ALA A 32 -4.96 -5.78 -0.05
C ALA A 32 -4.02 -5.12 -1.08
N PHE A 33 -2.71 -5.36 -0.94
CA PHE A 33 -1.71 -4.68 -1.76
C PHE A 33 -0.76 -5.66 -2.43
N ALA A 34 -0.38 -5.31 -3.67
CA ALA A 34 0.67 -6.00 -4.41
C ALA A 34 1.54 -5.00 -5.16
N ASN A 35 2.85 -5.09 -5.00
CA ASN A 35 3.78 -4.28 -5.78
C ASN A 35 4.69 -5.17 -6.65
N ARG A 36 5.37 -4.55 -7.62
CA ARG A 36 6.23 -5.27 -8.58
C ARG A 36 7.27 -6.16 -7.92
N LYS A 37 7.86 -5.71 -6.79
CA LYS A 37 8.88 -6.48 -6.06
C LYS A 37 8.26 -7.68 -5.35
N GLY A 38 7.10 -7.49 -4.70
CA GLY A 38 6.38 -8.58 -4.05
C GLY A 38 5.93 -9.65 -5.04
N VAL A 39 5.30 -9.24 -6.16
CA VAL A 39 4.90 -10.17 -7.23
C VAL A 39 6.10 -10.97 -7.74
N ALA A 40 7.27 -10.32 -7.90
CA ALA A 40 8.48 -11.00 -8.34
C ALA A 40 8.96 -12.13 -7.40
N LEU A 41 8.59 -12.07 -6.12
CA LEU A 41 8.94 -13.12 -5.15
C LEU A 41 8.18 -14.43 -5.37
N LEU A 42 7.06 -14.39 -6.08
CA LEU A 42 6.14 -15.51 -6.31
C LEU A 42 5.92 -15.84 -7.79
N ASP A 43 6.74 -15.31 -8.70
CA ASP A 43 6.57 -15.48 -10.15
C ASP A 43 6.43 -16.94 -10.58
N GLU A 44 7.29 -17.82 -10.04
CA GLU A 44 7.31 -19.25 -10.39
C GLU A 44 6.02 -19.93 -9.93
N GLU A 45 5.62 -19.67 -8.70
CA GLU A 45 4.42 -20.26 -8.10
C GLU A 45 3.14 -19.76 -8.81
N LEU A 46 3.05 -18.47 -9.10
CA LEU A 46 1.91 -17.86 -9.78
C LEU A 46 1.79 -18.37 -11.22
N SER A 47 2.89 -18.39 -11.97
CA SER A 47 2.91 -18.90 -13.33
C SER A 47 2.62 -20.41 -13.36
N GLY A 48 3.15 -21.16 -12.39
CA GLY A 48 2.91 -22.57 -12.23
C GLY A 48 1.43 -22.88 -11.98
N LEU A 49 0.77 -22.15 -11.08
CA LEU A 49 -0.68 -22.27 -10.82
C LEU A 49 -1.50 -21.96 -12.08
N ALA A 50 -1.23 -20.83 -12.73
CA ALA A 50 -1.94 -20.43 -13.95
C ALA A 50 -1.78 -21.44 -15.09
N THR A 51 -0.62 -22.13 -15.14
CA THR A 51 -0.36 -23.18 -16.15
C THR A 51 -1.09 -24.49 -15.82
N ARG A 52 -1.18 -24.86 -14.54
CA ARG A 52 -1.83 -26.11 -14.11
C ARG A 52 -3.35 -26.03 -14.11
N GLY A 53 -3.90 -24.86 -13.91
CA GLY A 53 -5.37 -24.68 -13.86
C GLY A 53 -5.75 -23.22 -13.83
N ASP A 54 -5.99 -22.64 -12.65
CA ASP A 54 -6.46 -21.27 -12.49
C ASP A 54 -5.70 -20.55 -11.40
N CYS A 55 -5.36 -19.28 -11.65
CA CYS A 55 -4.77 -18.41 -10.64
C CYS A 55 -5.47 -17.05 -10.63
N ARG A 56 -6.03 -16.71 -9.49
CA ARG A 56 -6.83 -15.50 -9.27
C ARG A 56 -6.25 -14.66 -8.16
N MET A 57 -6.27 -13.36 -8.33
CA MET A 57 -5.83 -12.42 -7.31
C MET A 57 -6.83 -11.27 -7.16
N LEU A 58 -7.32 -11.07 -5.94
CA LEU A 58 -8.19 -9.96 -5.58
C LEU A 58 -7.40 -8.95 -4.75
N LEU A 59 -7.47 -7.69 -5.15
CA LEU A 59 -6.70 -6.57 -4.62
C LEU A 59 -7.62 -5.39 -4.31
N THR A 60 -7.09 -4.31 -3.71
CA THR A 60 -7.76 -3.00 -3.68
C THR A 60 -6.92 -1.96 -4.42
N SER A 61 -7.57 -1.05 -5.14
CA SER A 61 -6.96 0.16 -5.70
C SER A 61 -7.26 1.42 -4.89
N ALA A 62 -8.03 1.30 -3.79
CA ALA A 62 -8.51 2.45 -3.02
C ALA A 62 -7.41 3.35 -2.44
N PHE A 63 -6.18 2.85 -2.31
CA PHE A 63 -5.06 3.58 -1.72
C PHE A 63 -4.06 4.12 -2.76
N GLY A 64 -4.46 4.20 -4.02
CA GLY A 64 -3.73 4.84 -5.13
C GLY A 64 -2.23 4.55 -5.16
N GLY A 65 -1.55 4.77 -6.27
CA GLY A 65 -0.15 4.44 -6.59
C GLY A 65 0.98 4.79 -5.61
N GLY A 66 0.74 4.80 -4.31
CA GLY A 66 1.77 4.89 -3.28
C GLY A 66 2.69 3.66 -3.29
N ARG A 67 3.80 3.77 -2.56
CA ARG A 67 4.88 2.74 -2.50
C ARG A 67 4.38 1.33 -2.15
N ASP A 68 3.26 1.23 -1.46
CA ASP A 68 2.68 0.00 -0.94
C ASP A 68 1.35 -0.40 -1.61
N GLY A 69 0.77 0.46 -2.46
CA GLY A 69 -0.45 0.19 -3.21
C GLY A 69 -0.22 -0.70 -4.43
N ILE A 70 -1.33 -1.09 -5.07
CA ILE A 70 -1.26 -1.78 -6.35
C ILE A 70 -0.68 -0.83 -7.41
N THR A 71 0.23 -1.32 -8.23
CA THR A 71 0.83 -0.56 -9.30
C THR A 71 0.57 -1.24 -10.64
N ALA A 72 0.36 -0.48 -11.72
CA ALA A 72 0.20 -1.03 -13.06
C ALA A 72 1.32 -2.01 -13.47
N PRO A 73 2.62 -1.75 -13.17
CA PRO A 73 3.66 -2.73 -13.43
C PRO A 73 3.51 -4.05 -12.65
N ALA A 74 2.87 -4.03 -11.45
CA ALA A 74 2.56 -5.26 -10.71
C ALA A 74 1.46 -6.04 -11.42
N VAL A 75 0.36 -5.38 -11.80
CA VAL A 75 -0.74 -6.00 -12.52
C VAL A 75 -0.30 -6.56 -13.88
N GLN A 76 0.49 -5.79 -14.63
CA GLN A 76 1.06 -6.29 -15.89
C GLN A 76 1.91 -7.54 -15.70
N ARG A 77 2.68 -7.62 -14.60
CA ARG A 77 3.46 -8.82 -14.27
C ARG A 77 2.55 -9.99 -13.95
N LEU A 78 1.51 -9.78 -13.15
CA LEU A 78 0.48 -10.79 -12.84
C LEU A 78 -0.20 -11.33 -14.11
N HIS A 79 -0.63 -10.45 -15.02
CA HIS A 79 -1.24 -10.85 -16.29
C HIS A 79 -0.27 -11.66 -17.17
N ARG A 80 1.03 -11.28 -17.21
CA ARG A 80 2.05 -12.08 -17.94
C ARG A 80 2.26 -13.46 -17.35
N ALA A 81 2.08 -13.59 -16.02
CA ALA A 81 2.10 -14.88 -15.33
C ALA A 81 0.81 -15.70 -15.53
N GLY A 82 -0.19 -15.16 -16.25
CA GLY A 82 -1.49 -15.82 -16.48
C GLY A 82 -2.48 -15.64 -15.31
N VAL A 83 -2.20 -14.76 -14.36
CA VAL A 83 -3.07 -14.51 -13.20
C VAL A 83 -4.23 -13.60 -13.60
N ARG A 84 -5.45 -13.98 -13.27
CA ARG A 84 -6.63 -13.13 -13.39
C ARG A 84 -6.70 -12.17 -12.19
N VAL A 85 -6.83 -10.88 -12.45
CA VAL A 85 -6.80 -9.84 -11.40
C VAL A 85 -8.13 -9.11 -11.35
N ARG A 86 -8.72 -9.05 -10.17
CA ARG A 86 -9.89 -8.22 -9.86
C ARG A 86 -9.58 -7.25 -8.72
N VAL A 87 -10.35 -6.19 -8.67
CA VAL A 87 -10.27 -5.13 -7.65
C VAL A 87 -11.58 -5.09 -6.88
N LEU A 88 -11.47 -4.98 -5.56
CA LEU A 88 -12.60 -4.75 -4.65
C LEU A 88 -12.34 -3.52 -3.80
N ASN A 89 -13.17 -2.49 -3.99
CA ASN A 89 -13.18 -1.25 -3.22
C ASN A 89 -14.57 -1.08 -2.60
N PRO A 90 -14.88 -1.71 -1.46
CA PRO A 90 -16.20 -1.67 -0.88
C PRO A 90 -16.57 -0.25 -0.42
N GLY A 91 -17.78 0.22 -0.76
CA GLY A 91 -18.26 1.57 -0.48
C GLY A 91 -18.44 1.93 1.00
N GLY A 92 -18.39 0.97 1.90
CA GLY A 92 -18.58 1.17 3.35
C GLY A 92 -17.43 0.68 4.22
N GLY A 93 -16.25 0.42 3.65
CA GLY A 93 -15.12 -0.12 4.40
C GLY A 93 -13.86 -0.28 3.57
N THR A 94 -12.88 -0.96 4.15
CA THR A 94 -11.60 -1.21 3.50
C THR A 94 -11.44 -2.69 3.21
N TYR A 95 -11.13 -3.06 1.96
CA TYR A 95 -10.69 -4.41 1.63
C TYR A 95 -9.26 -4.62 2.14
N HIS A 96 -9.09 -5.48 3.16
CA HIS A 96 -7.79 -5.65 3.80
C HIS A 96 -7.40 -7.09 4.19
N PRO A 97 -7.89 -8.15 3.51
CA PRO A 97 -7.45 -9.53 3.78
C PRO A 97 -6.00 -9.77 3.34
N LYS A 98 -5.41 -10.84 3.86
CA LYS A 98 -4.13 -11.40 3.41
C LYS A 98 -4.23 -12.91 3.50
N MET A 99 -4.70 -13.50 2.42
CA MET A 99 -4.89 -14.94 2.26
C MET A 99 -4.19 -15.41 0.98
N TYR A 100 -3.41 -16.46 1.11
CA TYR A 100 -2.74 -17.16 0.02
C TYR A 100 -3.28 -18.58 0.02
N LEU A 101 -4.17 -18.90 -0.89
CA LEU A 101 -4.92 -20.15 -0.91
C LEU A 101 -4.59 -20.94 -2.16
N SER A 102 -4.49 -22.25 -2.03
CA SER A 102 -4.44 -23.14 -3.17
C SER A 102 -5.35 -24.36 -2.95
N ARG A 103 -5.84 -24.91 -4.07
CA ARG A 103 -6.70 -26.07 -4.07
C ARG A 103 -6.20 -27.09 -5.08
N ARG A 104 -6.20 -28.34 -4.66
CA ARG A 104 -5.97 -29.48 -5.55
C ARG A 104 -7.12 -30.46 -5.40
N ARG A 105 -7.94 -30.60 -6.45
CA ARG A 105 -9.21 -31.33 -6.39
C ARG A 105 -10.12 -30.74 -5.28
N ARG A 106 -10.27 -31.45 -4.16
CA ARG A 106 -11.05 -31.01 -2.99
C ARG A 106 -10.21 -30.60 -1.80
N ALA A 107 -8.91 -30.85 -1.84
CA ALA A 107 -8.01 -30.50 -0.75
C ALA A 107 -7.57 -29.04 -0.88
N VAL A 108 -7.86 -28.24 0.13
CA VAL A 108 -7.43 -26.84 0.24
C VAL A 108 -6.25 -26.78 1.20
N THR A 109 -5.25 -26.00 0.80
CA THR A 109 -4.20 -25.51 1.70
C THR A 109 -4.21 -23.99 1.67
N GLY A 110 -3.91 -23.35 2.79
CA GLY A 110 -3.96 -21.91 2.89
C GLY A 110 -2.93 -21.34 3.84
N LEU A 111 -2.63 -20.07 3.65
CA LEU A 111 -1.92 -19.25 4.60
C LEU A 111 -2.72 -17.96 4.80
N VAL A 112 -3.06 -17.67 6.04
CA VAL A 112 -3.79 -16.45 6.44
C VAL A 112 -2.93 -15.69 7.43
N GLY A 113 -2.76 -14.36 7.22
CA GLY A 113 -1.86 -13.60 8.08
C GLY A 113 -1.91 -12.09 7.89
N SER A 114 -0.79 -11.43 8.15
CA SER A 114 -0.64 -9.98 8.06
C SER A 114 0.00 -9.50 6.76
N ALA A 115 0.69 -10.37 6.02
CA ALA A 115 1.56 -10.00 4.92
C ALA A 115 0.82 -9.71 3.61
N ASN A 116 1.01 -8.52 3.06
CA ASN A 116 0.67 -8.18 1.68
C ASN A 116 1.71 -8.73 0.69
N LEU A 117 1.36 -8.82 -0.60
CA LEU A 117 2.28 -9.23 -1.66
C LEU A 117 3.18 -8.05 -2.08
N THR A 118 4.00 -7.59 -1.16
CA THR A 118 4.89 -6.44 -1.34
C THR A 118 6.32 -6.78 -0.94
N SER A 119 7.25 -5.86 -1.16
CA SER A 119 8.62 -5.98 -0.62
C SER A 119 8.67 -6.09 0.91
N GLY A 120 7.58 -5.78 1.61
CA GLY A 120 7.43 -5.99 3.05
C GLY A 120 7.62 -7.43 3.49
N LEU A 121 7.36 -8.41 2.61
CA LEU A 121 7.68 -9.84 2.85
C LEU A 121 9.16 -10.11 3.17
N LEU A 122 10.05 -9.18 2.81
CA LEU A 122 11.49 -9.29 3.08
C LEU A 122 11.99 -8.37 4.20
N GLY A 123 11.22 -7.35 4.56
CA GLY A 123 11.71 -6.29 5.46
C GLY A 123 10.84 -5.96 6.66
N ASN A 124 9.56 -6.34 6.63
CA ASN A 124 8.66 -6.12 7.76
C ASN A 124 8.65 -7.35 8.69
N ILE A 125 8.18 -7.15 9.92
CA ILE A 125 7.80 -8.27 10.79
C ILE A 125 6.36 -8.63 10.47
N GLU A 126 6.18 -9.78 9.80
CA GLU A 126 4.90 -10.31 9.37
C GLU A 126 4.70 -11.71 9.93
N THR A 127 3.45 -12.09 10.18
CA THR A 127 3.08 -13.41 10.70
C THR A 127 1.95 -14.01 9.90
N GLY A 128 1.83 -15.34 9.95
CA GLY A 128 0.73 -16.06 9.33
C GLY A 128 0.53 -17.44 9.93
N VAL A 129 -0.61 -18.03 9.65
CA VAL A 129 -0.97 -19.39 10.03
C VAL A 129 -1.15 -20.19 8.75
N VAL A 130 -0.43 -21.29 8.64
CA VAL A 130 -0.62 -22.27 7.57
C VAL A 130 -1.75 -23.22 7.97
N LEU A 131 -2.70 -23.38 7.06
CA LEU A 131 -3.82 -24.32 7.14
C LEU A 131 -3.55 -25.45 6.15
N ASP A 132 -3.36 -26.67 6.63
CA ASP A 132 -3.08 -27.85 5.82
C ASP A 132 -4.24 -28.87 5.86
N ALA A 133 -4.04 -30.05 5.33
CA ALA A 133 -5.03 -31.11 5.29
C ALA A 133 -5.57 -31.51 6.69
N SER A 134 -4.83 -31.27 7.77
CA SER A 134 -5.29 -31.52 9.15
C SER A 134 -6.25 -30.47 9.65
N ASP A 135 -6.28 -29.29 9.00
CA ASP A 135 -7.15 -28.15 9.30
C ASP A 135 -8.22 -27.95 8.20
N ALA A 136 -8.70 -29.06 7.62
CA ALA A 136 -9.51 -29.06 6.40
C ALA A 136 -10.76 -28.17 6.50
N VAL A 137 -11.38 -28.05 7.67
CA VAL A 137 -12.54 -27.17 7.87
C VAL A 137 -12.13 -25.72 7.73
N ALA A 138 -11.13 -25.27 8.48
CA ALA A 138 -10.66 -23.89 8.45
C ALA A 138 -10.08 -23.51 7.07
N ALA A 139 -9.39 -24.43 6.39
CA ALA A 139 -8.90 -24.24 5.04
C ALA A 139 -10.06 -24.11 4.02
N GLY A 140 -11.11 -24.94 4.17
CA GLY A 140 -12.33 -24.85 3.38
C GLY A 140 -13.05 -23.52 3.57
N ASP A 141 -13.26 -23.12 4.83
CA ASP A 141 -13.90 -21.84 5.17
C ASP A 141 -13.12 -20.64 4.60
N ALA A 142 -11.78 -20.69 4.64
CA ALA A 142 -10.93 -19.64 4.05
C ALA A 142 -11.07 -19.60 2.51
N TRP A 143 -11.17 -20.77 1.86
CA TRP A 143 -11.44 -20.83 0.42
C TRP A 143 -12.80 -20.26 0.07
N ASP A 144 -13.84 -20.67 0.78
CA ASP A 144 -15.23 -20.22 0.55
C ASP A 144 -15.37 -18.71 0.78
N LEU A 145 -14.70 -18.16 1.79
CA LEU A 145 -14.59 -16.71 1.98
C LEU A 145 -13.90 -16.04 0.78
N GLY A 146 -12.79 -16.60 0.31
CA GLY A 146 -12.08 -16.10 -0.86
C GLY A 146 -12.96 -16.10 -2.11
N GLU A 147 -13.73 -17.16 -2.36
CA GLU A 147 -14.70 -17.23 -3.47
C GLU A 147 -15.82 -16.19 -3.32
N ALA A 148 -16.34 -16.01 -2.11
CA ALA A 148 -17.36 -14.99 -1.84
C ALA A 148 -16.82 -13.57 -2.10
N LEU A 149 -15.59 -13.28 -1.70
CA LEU A 149 -14.92 -12.01 -1.98
C LEU A 149 -14.67 -11.83 -3.49
N TRP A 150 -14.24 -12.87 -4.19
CA TRP A 150 -14.04 -12.84 -5.63
C TRP A 150 -15.35 -12.58 -6.40
N ALA A 151 -16.45 -13.16 -5.93
CA ALA A 151 -17.78 -13.00 -6.49
C ALA A 151 -18.53 -11.76 -5.96
N HIS A 152 -17.91 -10.94 -5.10
CA HIS A 152 -18.57 -9.78 -4.52
C HIS A 152 -19.12 -8.86 -5.61
N PRO A 153 -20.35 -8.30 -5.47
CA PRO A 153 -20.96 -7.45 -6.51
C PRO A 153 -20.14 -6.24 -6.94
N GLU A 154 -19.35 -5.68 -6.01
CA GLU A 154 -18.46 -4.56 -6.28
C GLU A 154 -17.06 -4.99 -6.77
N ALA A 155 -16.77 -6.30 -6.81
CA ALA A 155 -15.51 -6.78 -7.38
C ALA A 155 -15.58 -6.71 -8.91
N ARG A 156 -14.59 -6.08 -9.54
CA ARG A 156 -14.50 -5.88 -10.99
C ARG A 156 -13.09 -6.17 -11.49
N ASP A 157 -12.97 -6.39 -12.79
CA ASP A 157 -11.67 -6.55 -13.41
C ASP A 157 -10.84 -5.26 -13.27
N TRP A 158 -9.51 -5.40 -13.23
CA TRP A 158 -8.61 -4.26 -13.24
C TRP A 158 -8.81 -3.42 -14.50
N ASP A 159 -8.97 -2.11 -14.31
CA ASP A 159 -9.07 -1.13 -15.39
C ASP A 159 -8.01 -0.05 -15.21
N HIS A 160 -7.07 0.02 -16.15
CA HIS A 160 -5.97 0.99 -16.12
C HIS A 160 -6.44 2.45 -16.03
N SER A 161 -7.59 2.77 -16.61
CA SER A 161 -8.11 4.14 -16.61
C SER A 161 -8.65 4.59 -15.26
N ILE A 162 -9.07 3.62 -14.42
CA ILE A 162 -9.70 3.87 -13.11
C ILE A 162 -8.74 3.52 -11.97
N ASP A 163 -8.03 2.39 -12.09
CA ASP A 163 -7.24 1.82 -11.00
C ASP A 163 -5.78 2.27 -11.02
N GLU A 164 -5.27 2.66 -12.19
CA GLU A 164 -4.01 3.38 -12.28
C GLU A 164 -4.26 4.86 -11.98
N VAL A 165 -4.50 5.16 -10.71
CA VAL A 165 -4.55 6.56 -10.27
C VAL A 165 -3.14 7.12 -10.46
N ARG A 166 -2.91 7.77 -11.59
CA ARG A 166 -1.83 8.77 -11.68
C ARG A 166 -2.26 9.88 -10.73
N PRO A 167 -1.54 10.12 -9.64
CA PRO A 167 -1.86 11.25 -8.80
C PRO A 167 -1.94 12.48 -9.70
N GLU A 168 -3.03 13.22 -9.63
CA GLU A 168 -3.08 14.50 -10.34
C GLU A 168 -1.88 15.33 -9.92
N PRO A 169 -1.19 15.96 -10.87
CA PRO A 169 -0.06 16.81 -10.54
C PRO A 169 -0.52 17.91 -9.61
N MET A 170 0.31 18.26 -8.65
CA MET A 170 0.05 19.35 -7.72
C MET A 170 -0.24 20.65 -8.49
N ARG A 171 -1.25 21.38 -8.08
CA ARG A 171 -1.62 22.67 -8.72
C ARG A 171 -0.42 23.61 -8.82
N ALA A 172 -0.22 24.22 -9.97
CA ALA A 172 0.91 25.10 -10.21
C ALA A 172 1.08 26.18 -9.14
N SER A 173 -0.04 26.76 -8.69
CA SER A 173 -0.04 27.78 -7.62
C SER A 173 0.48 27.27 -6.28
N LEU A 174 0.25 25.99 -5.94
CA LEU A 174 0.79 25.39 -4.72
C LEU A 174 2.27 25.04 -4.90
N VAL A 175 2.68 24.57 -6.09
CA VAL A 175 4.09 24.32 -6.42
C VAL A 175 4.91 25.61 -6.23
N GLU A 176 4.46 26.73 -6.83
CA GLU A 176 5.13 28.03 -6.73
C GLU A 176 5.27 28.51 -5.27
N ARG A 177 4.19 28.37 -4.47
CA ARG A 177 4.20 28.72 -3.04
C ARG A 177 5.17 27.88 -2.24
N LEU A 178 5.15 26.57 -2.42
CA LEU A 178 6.08 25.67 -1.74
C LEU A 178 7.52 25.91 -2.15
N MET A 179 7.79 26.14 -3.44
CA MET A 179 9.15 26.50 -3.92
C MET A 179 9.65 27.81 -3.33
N ALA A 180 8.78 28.80 -3.17
CA ALA A 180 9.12 30.07 -2.53
C ALA A 180 9.41 29.92 -1.03
N ALA A 181 8.65 29.05 -0.35
CA ALA A 181 8.76 28.85 1.10
C ALA A 181 9.86 27.85 1.49
N ILE A 182 10.18 26.89 0.60
CA ILE A 182 11.09 25.77 0.87
C ILE A 182 12.13 25.71 -0.27
N PRO A 183 13.25 26.45 -0.19
CA PRO A 183 14.34 26.34 -1.16
C PRO A 183 14.88 24.91 -1.24
N ALA A 184 15.34 24.48 -2.42
CA ALA A 184 15.99 23.19 -2.59
C ALA A 184 17.21 23.07 -1.65
N GLY A 185 17.38 21.88 -1.05
CA GLY A 185 18.41 21.62 -0.04
C GLY A 185 18.00 21.98 1.39
N SER A 186 16.87 22.66 1.60
CA SER A 186 16.36 22.98 2.94
C SER A 186 15.99 21.73 3.72
N VAL A 187 16.11 21.83 5.04
CA VAL A 187 15.63 20.79 5.95
C VAL A 187 14.30 21.22 6.56
N VAL A 188 13.27 20.41 6.35
CA VAL A 188 11.92 20.59 6.91
C VAL A 188 11.73 19.53 8.01
N PRO A 189 11.86 19.89 9.30
CA PRO A 189 11.65 18.95 10.38
C PRO A 189 10.16 18.65 10.54
N THR A 190 9.81 17.38 10.82
CA THR A 190 8.43 17.03 11.19
C THR A 190 8.03 17.75 12.47
N LEU A 191 6.79 18.25 12.52
CA LEU A 191 6.32 19.11 13.62
C LEU A 191 6.27 18.38 14.97
N SER A 192 5.95 17.09 14.97
CA SER A 192 5.75 16.31 16.20
C SER A 192 7.04 15.68 16.76
N THR A 193 7.95 15.22 15.90
CA THR A 193 9.14 14.46 16.30
C THR A 193 10.44 15.20 16.03
N GLY A 194 10.43 16.25 15.20
CA GLY A 194 11.61 16.95 14.75
C GLY A 194 12.49 16.16 13.76
N ALA A 195 12.00 15.00 13.26
CA ALA A 195 12.75 14.20 12.30
C ALA A 195 13.06 15.00 11.04
N SER A 196 14.32 14.96 10.61
CA SER A 196 14.82 15.74 9.47
C SER A 196 14.32 15.19 8.15
N ASN A 197 13.83 16.07 7.27
CA ASN A 197 13.53 15.78 5.89
C ASN A 197 14.23 16.84 5.03
N ARG A 198 15.26 16.45 4.31
CA ARG A 198 15.96 17.34 3.36
C ARG A 198 15.17 17.35 2.03
N VAL A 199 14.72 18.51 1.64
CA VAL A 199 13.99 18.69 0.37
C VAL A 199 15.00 18.74 -0.78
N ALA A 200 15.00 17.71 -1.63
CA ALA A 200 15.86 17.64 -2.80
C ALA A 200 15.29 18.44 -3.99
N ALA A 201 13.95 18.34 -4.20
CA ALA A 201 13.26 19.09 -5.26
C ALA A 201 11.77 19.20 -4.95
N ILE A 202 11.13 20.22 -5.53
CA ILE A 202 9.67 20.38 -5.59
C ILE A 202 9.28 20.46 -7.06
N THR A 203 8.35 19.60 -7.49
CA THR A 203 7.86 19.51 -8.87
C THR A 203 6.34 19.41 -8.87
N ALA A 204 5.73 19.39 -10.03
CA ALA A 204 4.29 19.11 -10.15
C ALA A 204 3.92 17.72 -9.62
N ASP A 205 4.83 16.74 -9.68
CA ASP A 205 4.59 15.40 -9.17
C ASP A 205 4.60 15.34 -7.64
N GLY A 206 5.22 16.33 -6.96
CA GLY A 206 5.30 16.42 -5.52
C GLY A 206 6.65 16.92 -5.00
N VAL A 207 6.94 16.56 -3.74
CA VAL A 207 8.17 16.96 -3.04
C VAL A 207 9.09 15.75 -2.85
N TRP A 208 10.31 15.86 -3.40
CA TRP A 208 11.36 14.84 -3.22
C TRP A 208 12.13 15.12 -1.93
N VAL A 209 12.14 14.14 -1.03
CA VAL A 209 12.75 14.28 0.29
C VAL A 209 13.73 13.16 0.61
N GLU A 210 14.83 13.50 1.23
CA GLU A 210 15.75 12.57 1.88
C GLU A 210 15.55 12.61 3.39
N THR A 211 15.47 11.44 4.00
CA THR A 211 15.46 11.27 5.45
C THR A 211 16.75 10.59 5.89
N ASP A 212 17.12 10.69 7.17
CA ASP A 212 18.29 9.99 7.70
C ASP A 212 18.25 8.49 7.38
N ARG A 213 17.03 7.88 7.41
CA ARG A 213 16.83 6.48 7.05
C ARG A 213 17.08 6.22 5.56
N SER A 214 16.63 7.10 4.67
CA SER A 214 16.85 6.92 3.21
C SER A 214 18.31 7.10 2.83
N VAL A 215 19.01 8.02 3.49
CA VAL A 215 20.45 8.23 3.34
C VAL A 215 21.23 7.01 3.83
N ALA A 216 20.94 6.52 5.04
CA ALA A 216 21.59 5.33 5.60
C ALA A 216 21.35 4.07 4.74
N ALA A 217 20.19 3.97 4.09
CA ALA A 217 19.86 2.86 3.20
C ALA A 217 20.36 3.04 1.76
N GLY A 218 20.97 4.18 1.40
CA GLY A 218 21.41 4.50 0.04
C GLY A 218 20.27 4.53 -0.98
N SER A 219 19.02 4.76 -0.55
CA SER A 219 17.83 4.67 -1.41
C SER A 219 17.51 5.98 -2.16
N GLY A 220 18.29 7.03 -1.94
CA GLY A 220 18.09 8.35 -2.57
C GLY A 220 16.81 9.08 -2.10
N PRO A 221 16.52 10.24 -2.72
CA PRO A 221 15.31 10.99 -2.41
C PRO A 221 14.04 10.19 -2.70
N GLN A 222 13.02 10.35 -1.86
CA GLN A 222 11.72 9.71 -1.98
C GLN A 222 10.65 10.75 -2.27
N LEU A 223 9.74 10.44 -3.20
CA LEU A 223 8.64 11.31 -3.53
C LEU A 223 7.57 11.30 -2.42
N VAL A 224 7.15 12.49 -2.01
CA VAL A 224 5.87 12.74 -1.36
C VAL A 224 4.95 13.26 -2.44
N ASP A 225 3.98 12.45 -2.85
CA ASP A 225 3.16 12.72 -4.02
C ASP A 225 2.41 14.06 -3.91
N GLY A 226 2.33 14.78 -5.01
CA GLY A 226 1.73 16.12 -5.10
C GLY A 226 0.25 16.15 -4.70
N TRP A 227 -0.50 15.07 -5.01
CA TRP A 227 -1.90 14.96 -4.63
C TRP A 227 -2.11 15.01 -3.11
N MET A 228 -1.16 14.49 -2.30
CA MET A 228 -1.25 14.53 -0.84
C MET A 228 -1.18 15.97 -0.32
N LEU A 229 -0.29 16.77 -0.91
CA LEU A 229 -0.13 18.18 -0.58
C LEU A 229 -1.33 19.00 -1.06
N ASP A 230 -1.81 18.72 -2.26
CA ASP A 230 -2.93 19.41 -2.87
C ASP A 230 -4.25 19.16 -2.13
N LEU A 231 -4.50 17.90 -1.74
CA LEU A 231 -5.65 17.49 -0.93
C LEU A 231 -5.61 18.14 0.45
N ALA A 232 -4.45 18.10 1.11
CA ALA A 232 -4.27 18.70 2.42
C ALA A 232 -4.44 20.23 2.38
N TRP A 233 -3.91 20.88 1.33
CA TRP A 233 -4.07 22.32 1.12
C TRP A 233 -5.53 22.68 0.88
N THR A 234 -6.24 21.91 0.05
CA THR A 234 -7.68 22.11 -0.21
C THR A 234 -8.49 21.97 1.07
N ALA A 235 -8.23 20.94 1.87
CA ALA A 235 -8.90 20.71 3.15
C ALA A 235 -8.65 21.88 4.13
N LEU A 236 -7.39 22.34 4.23
CA LEU A 236 -7.03 23.47 5.08
C LEU A 236 -7.72 24.77 4.62
N GLN A 237 -7.81 25.02 3.31
CA GLN A 237 -8.52 26.18 2.78
C GLN A 237 -10.02 26.14 3.07
N ALA A 238 -10.65 24.97 2.95
CA ALA A 238 -12.09 24.81 3.15
C ALA A 238 -12.48 24.91 4.62
N ALA A 239 -11.75 24.22 5.51
CA ALA A 239 -12.09 24.14 6.93
C ALA A 239 -11.42 25.23 7.79
N ARG A 240 -10.45 25.97 7.26
CA ARG A 240 -9.56 26.93 7.94
C ARG A 240 -8.64 26.30 8.98
N GLU A 241 -8.88 25.07 9.35
CA GLU A 241 -8.06 24.26 10.27
C GLU A 241 -7.85 22.85 9.68
N LEU A 242 -6.73 22.21 10.02
CA LEU A 242 -6.37 20.89 9.56
C LEU A 242 -5.60 20.14 10.64
N THR A 243 -6.01 18.92 10.93
CA THR A 243 -5.27 18.03 11.85
C THR A 243 -4.57 16.91 11.10
N ASN A 244 -3.46 16.43 11.68
CA ASN A 244 -2.77 15.26 11.15
C ASN A 244 -3.66 14.01 11.19
N ASP A 245 -4.53 13.92 12.20
CA ASP A 245 -5.47 12.81 12.34
C ASP A 245 -6.49 12.77 11.20
N HIS A 246 -7.09 13.90 10.86
CA HIS A 246 -7.98 14.04 9.71
C HIS A 246 -7.28 13.67 8.39
N LEU A 247 -6.02 14.13 8.20
CA LEU A 247 -5.24 13.74 7.02
C LEU A 247 -5.00 12.23 6.93
N LEU A 248 -4.65 11.60 8.05
CA LEU A 248 -4.29 10.20 8.08
C LEU A 248 -5.51 9.28 7.98
N ASN A 249 -6.55 9.53 8.77
CA ASN A 249 -7.66 8.61 8.97
C ASN A 249 -8.83 8.87 8.01
N ASP A 250 -9.13 10.14 7.70
CA ASP A 250 -10.27 10.48 6.84
C ASP A 250 -9.84 10.69 5.39
N LEU A 251 -8.69 11.34 5.16
CA LEU A 251 -8.20 11.65 3.82
C LEU A 251 -7.12 10.67 3.32
N HIS A 252 -6.74 9.68 4.12
CA HIS A 252 -5.78 8.62 3.80
C HIS A 252 -4.41 9.12 3.29
N VAL A 253 -3.95 10.25 3.79
CA VAL A 253 -2.64 10.84 3.47
C VAL A 253 -1.54 10.18 4.30
N HIS A 254 -0.88 9.16 3.76
CA HIS A 254 0.09 8.33 4.49
C HIS A 254 1.37 9.07 4.95
N ARG A 255 1.71 10.21 4.31
CA ARG A 255 2.83 11.06 4.71
C ARG A 255 2.37 12.32 5.44
N SER A 256 1.24 12.26 6.11
CA SER A 256 0.55 13.37 6.78
C SER A 256 1.47 14.23 7.67
N SER A 257 2.39 13.63 8.42
CA SER A 257 3.34 14.37 9.27
C SER A 257 4.30 15.27 8.47
N PHE A 258 4.79 14.81 7.31
CA PHE A 258 5.61 15.64 6.43
C PHE A 258 4.74 16.66 5.67
N VAL A 259 3.56 16.27 5.21
CA VAL A 259 2.61 17.17 4.53
C VAL A 259 2.25 18.34 5.43
N CYS A 260 1.90 18.09 6.70
CA CYS A 260 1.71 19.17 7.69
C CYS A 260 2.95 20.05 7.86
N ALA A 261 4.14 19.45 7.92
CA ALA A 261 5.38 20.20 8.09
C ALA A 261 5.71 21.07 6.87
N ALA A 262 5.43 20.59 5.67
CA ALA A 262 5.60 21.33 4.42
C ALA A 262 4.60 22.50 4.31
N LEU A 263 3.32 22.27 4.60
CA LEU A 263 2.31 23.33 4.60
C LEU A 263 2.58 24.38 5.67
N ALA A 264 3.13 24.01 6.82
CA ALA A 264 3.53 24.94 7.87
C ALA A 264 4.69 25.88 7.48
N GLN A 265 5.37 25.65 6.35
CA GLN A 265 6.37 26.59 5.82
C GLN A 265 5.72 27.76 5.05
N LEU A 266 4.46 27.62 4.66
CA LEU A 266 3.74 28.67 3.96
C LEU A 266 3.44 29.85 4.92
N PRO A 267 3.66 31.12 4.50
CA PRO A 267 3.51 32.28 5.38
C PRO A 267 2.08 32.47 5.92
N GLU A 268 1.08 31.99 5.19
CA GLU A 268 -0.33 32.04 5.60
C GLU A 268 -0.76 30.89 6.54
N VAL A 269 0.12 29.95 6.84
CA VAL A 269 -0.18 28.83 7.73
C VAL A 269 0.47 29.04 9.09
N GLU A 270 -0.28 28.79 10.15
CA GLU A 270 0.25 28.75 11.51
C GLU A 270 0.08 27.35 12.12
N VAL A 271 0.99 27.01 13.01
CA VAL A 271 0.95 25.77 13.78
C VAL A 271 0.31 26.06 15.12
N LEU A 272 -0.94 25.63 15.32
CA LEU A 272 -1.64 25.80 16.60
C LEU A 272 -1.15 24.80 17.63
N GLU A 273 -0.95 23.54 17.23
CA GLU A 273 -0.50 22.45 18.09
C GLU A 273 0.51 21.56 17.37
N ARG A 274 1.45 21.01 18.13
CA ARG A 274 2.48 20.08 17.58
C ARG A 274 2.22 18.62 17.94
N ARG A 275 1.42 18.33 18.95
CA ARG A 275 1.04 16.97 19.40
C ARG A 275 -0.33 17.02 20.11
N PRO A 276 -1.44 16.59 19.43
CA PRO A 276 -1.50 16.25 18.01
C PRO A 276 -1.18 17.45 17.12
N ILE A 277 -0.77 17.22 15.86
CA ILE A 277 -0.51 18.34 14.94
C ILE A 277 -1.83 18.97 14.53
N LYS A 278 -1.90 20.31 14.69
CA LYS A 278 -3.00 21.11 14.23
C LYS A 278 -2.48 22.38 13.55
N LEU A 279 -2.90 22.59 12.31
CA LEU A 279 -2.61 23.76 11.49
C LEU A 279 -3.85 24.64 11.33
N ALA A 280 -3.64 25.94 11.13
CA ALA A 280 -4.70 26.88 10.76
C ALA A 280 -4.22 27.86 9.68
N LEU A 281 -5.16 28.41 8.91
CA LEU A 281 -4.87 29.56 8.07
C LEU A 281 -4.95 30.85 8.91
N ARG A 282 -3.92 31.66 8.81
CA ARG A 282 -3.91 33.01 9.38
C ARG A 282 -5.09 33.81 8.81
N GLY A 283 -5.68 34.62 9.66
CA GLY A 283 -6.80 35.49 9.30
C GLY A 283 -6.42 36.63 8.37
#